data_93780edda663f6ff1eda4911cc8ca469
#
_entry.id   93780edda663f6ff1eda4911cc8ca469
#
_cell.length_a   1.000
_cell.length_b   1.000
_cell.length_c   1.000
_cell.angle_alpha   90.00
_cell.angle_beta   90.00
_cell.angle_gamma   90.00
#
_symmetry.space_group_name_H-M   'P 1'
#
loop_
_entity.id
_entity.type
_entity.pdbx_description
1 polymer ?
#
loop_
_entity_poly.entity_id
_entity_poly.type
_entity_poly.pdbx_seq_one_letter_code
_entity_poly.pdbx_strand_id
1 'polypeptide(L)'
;TTTVPLLSKDVAAQSVRALVAVMFQELGMAATRGFIHSYLLSRRLDLALLLKFHDPKRVLSATCKKYGKPVPQSRMIAETGRLSINPVFVVGVYSGAVKLGEGTGSSIRMAEYRAAEDALRRLYLSEKPDDSFTLPSTTLDDTFSGQAPLPHSLKMAASRTMAPVHVPQPLGRSE
;
A
#
# COMPACT_ATOMS: atom_id res chain seq x y z
N THR A 1 18.21 -31.84 -11.57
CA THR A 1 18.82 -30.92 -10.56
C THR A 1 17.82 -29.83 -10.26
N THR A 2 17.02 -30.08 -9.21
CA THR A 2 16.02 -29.12 -8.72
C THR A 2 16.77 -28.08 -7.92
N THR A 3 16.99 -26.91 -8.51
CA THR A 3 17.45 -25.74 -7.78
C THR A 3 16.34 -25.28 -6.85
N VAL A 4 16.41 -25.69 -5.60
CA VAL A 4 15.55 -25.12 -4.55
C VAL A 4 15.91 -23.65 -4.43
N PRO A 5 14.96 -22.70 -4.57
CA PRO A 5 15.26 -21.28 -4.39
C PRO A 5 15.80 -21.10 -2.98
N LEU A 6 17.04 -20.61 -2.88
CA LEU A 6 17.82 -20.50 -1.65
C LEU A 6 17.19 -19.64 -0.55
N LEU A 7 16.15 -18.86 -0.87
CA LEU A 7 15.37 -18.09 0.11
C LEU A 7 13.88 -18.20 -0.20
N SER A 8 13.17 -18.92 0.63
CA SER A 8 11.72 -18.79 0.66
C SER A 8 11.34 -17.41 1.20
N LYS A 9 10.20 -16.86 0.76
CA LYS A 9 9.70 -15.55 1.23
C LYS A 9 9.60 -15.48 2.75
N ASP A 10 9.26 -16.60 3.38
CA ASP A 10 9.10 -16.71 4.83
C ASP A 10 10.44 -16.60 5.57
N VAL A 11 11.48 -17.27 5.05
CA VAL A 11 12.84 -17.19 5.61
C VAL A 11 13.37 -15.77 5.49
N ALA A 12 13.19 -15.12 4.33
CA ALA A 12 13.61 -13.72 4.15
C ALA A 12 12.87 -12.77 5.12
N ALA A 13 11.56 -12.96 5.29
CA ALA A 13 10.76 -12.16 6.21
C ALA A 13 11.19 -12.37 7.67
N GLN A 14 11.49 -13.60 8.07
CA GLN A 14 11.98 -13.90 9.41
C GLN A 14 13.36 -13.31 9.65
N SER A 15 14.27 -13.36 8.67
CA SER A 15 15.60 -12.76 8.77
C SER A 15 15.54 -11.25 8.97
N VAL A 16 14.67 -10.55 8.24
CA VAL A 16 14.47 -9.10 8.43
C VAL A 16 13.90 -8.80 9.81
N ARG A 17 12.92 -9.57 10.28
CA ARG A 17 12.36 -9.39 11.63
C ARG A 17 13.40 -9.62 12.72
N ALA A 18 14.24 -10.66 12.57
CA ALA A 18 15.34 -10.94 13.52
C ALA A 18 16.34 -9.79 13.53
N LEU A 19 16.72 -9.25 12.37
CA LEU A 19 17.61 -8.10 12.28
C LEU A 19 17.05 -6.88 13.02
N VAL A 20 15.77 -6.56 12.78
CA VAL A 20 15.10 -5.45 13.47
C VAL A 20 15.06 -5.68 14.99
N ALA A 21 14.79 -6.92 15.43
CA ALA A 21 14.78 -7.26 16.86
C ALA A 21 16.16 -7.07 17.51
N VAL A 22 17.23 -7.53 16.86
CA VAL A 22 18.60 -7.33 17.34
C VAL A 22 18.94 -5.85 17.42
N MET A 23 18.62 -5.08 16.38
CA MET A 23 18.84 -3.62 16.39
C MET A 23 18.09 -2.93 17.52
N PHE A 24 16.86 -3.38 17.80
CA PHE A 24 16.06 -2.83 18.90
C PHE A 24 16.72 -3.14 20.27
N GLN A 25 17.21 -4.36 20.47
CA GLN A 25 17.86 -4.77 21.71
C GLN A 25 19.19 -4.04 21.94
N GLU A 26 19.99 -3.85 20.88
CA GLU A 26 21.34 -3.29 20.98
C GLU A 26 21.35 -1.75 20.90
N LEU A 27 20.56 -1.16 20.02
CA LEU A 27 20.61 0.28 19.71
C LEU A 27 19.40 1.06 20.22
N GLY A 28 18.38 0.37 20.70
CA GLY A 28 17.14 0.97 21.21
C GLY A 28 16.17 1.44 20.09
N MET A 29 15.04 2.03 20.52
CA MET A 29 13.92 2.36 19.66
C MET A 29 14.26 3.42 18.60
N ALA A 30 14.96 4.49 18.98
CA ALA A 30 15.23 5.62 18.08
C ALA A 30 16.06 5.21 16.86
N ALA A 31 17.15 4.46 17.09
CA ALA A 31 18.03 3.97 16.03
C ALA A 31 17.31 2.94 15.13
N THR A 32 16.53 2.04 15.73
CA THR A 32 15.74 1.04 14.99
C THR A 32 14.67 1.70 14.14
N ARG A 33 13.99 2.73 14.64
CA ARG A 33 13.02 3.52 13.86
C ARG A 33 13.70 4.18 12.67
N GLY A 34 14.83 4.84 12.87
CA GLY A 34 15.61 5.44 11.80
C GLY A 34 15.98 4.44 10.70
N PHE A 35 16.41 3.24 11.09
CA PHE A 35 16.72 2.16 10.17
C PHE A 35 15.48 1.72 9.36
N ILE A 36 14.36 1.48 10.03
CA ILE A 36 13.12 1.06 9.37
C ILE A 36 12.65 2.12 8.37
N HIS A 37 12.65 3.39 8.76
CA HIS A 37 12.26 4.48 7.87
C HIS A 37 13.19 4.60 6.65
N SER A 38 14.51 4.54 6.87
CA SER A 38 15.49 4.73 5.79
C SER A 38 15.56 3.57 4.81
N TYR A 39 15.41 2.34 5.26
CA TYR A 39 15.66 1.15 4.42
C TYR A 39 14.40 0.37 4.05
N LEU A 40 13.37 0.35 4.88
CA LEU A 40 12.17 -0.43 4.63
C LEU A 40 11.02 0.44 4.11
N LEU A 41 10.73 1.58 4.76
CA LEU A 41 9.58 2.42 4.43
C LEU A 41 9.87 3.48 3.35
N SER A 42 11.14 3.76 3.06
CA SER A 42 11.53 4.71 1.99
C SER A 42 11.22 4.20 0.58
N ARG A 43 10.92 2.91 0.43
CA ARG A 43 10.60 2.33 -0.88
C ARG A 43 9.23 2.79 -1.35
N ARG A 44 9.19 3.45 -2.50
CA ARG A 44 7.93 3.79 -3.18
C ARG A 44 7.37 2.53 -3.84
N LEU A 45 6.25 2.05 -3.34
CA LEU A 45 5.51 0.94 -3.92
C LEU A 45 4.27 1.50 -4.62
N ASP A 46 4.06 1.12 -5.87
CA ASP A 46 2.81 1.42 -6.55
C ASP A 46 1.74 0.44 -6.07
N LEU A 47 0.98 0.89 -5.07
CA LEU A 47 -0.10 0.11 -4.48
C LEU A 47 -1.22 -0.19 -5.47
N ALA A 48 -1.41 0.66 -6.49
CA ALA A 48 -2.45 0.47 -7.50
C ALA A 48 -2.18 -0.79 -8.34
N LEU A 49 -0.90 -1.07 -8.65
CA LEU A 49 -0.51 -2.28 -9.37
C LEU A 49 -0.57 -3.55 -8.51
N LEU A 50 -0.38 -3.40 -7.19
CA LEU A 50 -0.41 -4.53 -6.25
C LEU A 50 -1.83 -4.95 -5.87
N LEU A 51 -2.79 -4.02 -5.88
CA LEU A 51 -4.18 -4.28 -5.57
C LEU A 51 -4.89 -4.97 -6.74
N LYS A 52 -4.98 -6.30 -6.65
CA LYS A 52 -5.75 -7.13 -7.58
C LYS A 52 -6.93 -7.75 -6.85
N PHE A 53 -8.11 -7.54 -7.38
CA PHE A 53 -9.35 -8.10 -6.83
C PHE A 53 -9.83 -9.26 -7.72
N HIS A 54 -10.06 -10.42 -7.12
CA HIS A 54 -10.59 -11.56 -7.85
C HIS A 54 -12.07 -11.34 -8.23
N ASP A 55 -12.88 -10.94 -7.25
CA ASP A 55 -14.30 -10.63 -7.42
C ASP A 55 -14.64 -9.21 -6.95
N PRO A 56 -14.34 -8.16 -7.73
CA PRO A 56 -14.46 -6.78 -7.26
C PRO A 56 -15.91 -6.40 -6.91
N LYS A 57 -16.92 -6.90 -7.62
CA LYS A 57 -18.32 -6.64 -7.32
C LYS A 57 -18.72 -7.15 -5.92
N ARG A 58 -18.33 -8.38 -5.59
CA ARG A 58 -18.62 -9.00 -4.30
C ARG A 58 -17.90 -8.27 -3.17
N VAL A 59 -16.61 -7.97 -3.37
CA VAL A 59 -15.78 -7.23 -2.39
C VAL A 59 -16.36 -5.83 -2.17
N LEU A 60 -16.76 -5.12 -3.24
CA LEU A 60 -17.37 -3.79 -3.13
C LEU A 60 -18.67 -3.82 -2.35
N SER A 61 -19.55 -4.79 -2.63
CA SER A 61 -20.82 -4.95 -1.90
C SER A 61 -20.57 -5.22 -0.40
N ALA A 62 -19.65 -6.11 -0.07
CA ALA A 62 -19.28 -6.39 1.31
C ALA A 62 -18.69 -5.15 2.01
N THR A 63 -17.87 -4.39 1.30
CA THR A 63 -17.25 -3.16 1.81
C THR A 63 -18.30 -2.07 2.05
N CYS A 64 -19.22 -1.85 1.11
CA CYS A 64 -20.34 -0.91 1.30
C CYS A 64 -21.18 -1.30 2.52
N LYS A 65 -21.52 -2.57 2.67
CA LYS A 65 -22.24 -3.09 3.84
C LYS A 65 -21.49 -2.82 5.14
N LYS A 66 -20.18 -3.06 5.17
CA LYS A 66 -19.32 -2.81 6.34
C LYS A 66 -19.34 -1.34 6.76
N TYR A 67 -19.38 -0.41 5.82
CA TYR A 67 -19.43 1.03 6.08
C TYR A 67 -20.87 1.61 6.17
N GLY A 68 -21.90 0.76 6.26
CA GLY A 68 -23.29 1.20 6.36
C GLY A 68 -23.79 1.96 5.13
N LYS A 69 -23.14 1.79 3.98
CA LYS A 69 -23.55 2.44 2.73
C LYS A 69 -24.59 1.57 1.97
N PRO A 70 -25.46 2.20 1.18
CA PRO A 70 -26.40 1.47 0.32
C PRO A 70 -25.69 0.49 -0.60
N VAL A 71 -26.39 -0.59 -0.96
CA VAL A 71 -25.86 -1.62 -1.85
C VAL A 71 -25.45 -0.99 -3.19
N PRO A 72 -24.23 -1.27 -3.69
CA PRO A 72 -23.76 -0.70 -4.94
C PRO A 72 -24.57 -1.21 -6.12
N GLN A 73 -24.97 -0.31 -7.00
CA GLN A 73 -25.71 -0.59 -8.23
C GLN A 73 -24.91 -0.14 -9.45
N SER A 74 -24.82 -1.01 -10.45
CA SER A 74 -24.22 -0.68 -11.73
C SER A 74 -25.26 0.01 -12.63
N ARG A 75 -24.89 1.14 -13.23
CA ARG A 75 -25.71 1.87 -14.19
C ARG A 75 -24.90 2.13 -15.45
N MET A 76 -25.50 1.89 -16.60
CA MET A 76 -24.90 2.24 -17.89
C MET A 76 -24.88 3.76 -18.02
N ILE A 77 -23.72 4.33 -18.30
CA ILE A 77 -23.54 5.77 -18.52
C ILE A 77 -23.59 6.08 -20.00
N ALA A 78 -22.87 5.29 -20.80
CA ALA A 78 -22.79 5.47 -22.24
C ALA A 78 -22.54 4.13 -22.94
N GLU A 79 -23.01 4.04 -24.18
CA GLU A 79 -22.68 2.93 -25.07
C GLU A 79 -22.36 3.47 -26.46
N THR A 80 -21.36 2.88 -27.11
CA THR A 80 -20.95 3.26 -28.44
C THR A 80 -20.70 2.02 -29.28
N GLY A 81 -21.25 2.00 -30.49
CA GLY A 81 -21.00 0.91 -31.43
C GLY A 81 -21.57 -0.44 -31.00
N ARG A 82 -22.73 -0.49 -30.36
CA ARG A 82 -23.36 -1.73 -29.86
C ARG A 82 -23.47 -2.84 -30.90
N LEU A 83 -23.69 -2.48 -32.14
CA LEU A 83 -23.81 -3.40 -33.28
C LEU A 83 -22.52 -3.47 -34.12
N SER A 84 -21.47 -2.80 -33.71
CA SER A 84 -20.17 -2.84 -34.40
C SER A 84 -19.30 -4.00 -33.91
N ILE A 85 -18.20 -4.26 -34.65
CA ILE A 85 -17.22 -5.28 -34.30
C ILE A 85 -16.52 -4.96 -32.92
N ASN A 86 -16.43 -3.66 -32.57
CA ASN A 86 -15.79 -3.19 -31.37
C ASN A 86 -16.72 -2.32 -30.52
N PRO A 87 -17.69 -2.90 -29.81
CA PRO A 87 -18.58 -2.14 -28.94
C PRO A 87 -17.81 -1.62 -27.72
N VAL A 88 -18.18 -0.42 -27.28
CA VAL A 88 -17.64 0.18 -26.04
C VAL A 88 -18.79 0.51 -25.11
N PHE A 89 -18.80 -0.07 -23.95
CA PHE A 89 -19.74 0.17 -22.87
C PHE A 89 -19.07 0.91 -21.73
N VAL A 90 -19.71 1.98 -21.25
CA VAL A 90 -19.25 2.73 -20.07
C VAL A 90 -20.27 2.51 -18.96
N VAL A 91 -19.82 1.95 -17.85
CA VAL A 91 -20.65 1.64 -16.69
C VAL A 91 -20.12 2.35 -15.46
N GLY A 92 -21.01 2.98 -14.71
CA GLY A 92 -20.70 3.54 -13.39
C GLY A 92 -21.33 2.71 -12.29
N VAL A 93 -20.63 2.59 -11.17
CA VAL A 93 -21.16 1.98 -9.96
C VAL A 93 -21.50 3.07 -8.95
N TYR A 94 -22.72 3.02 -8.44
CA TYR A 94 -23.29 4.01 -7.54
C TYR A 94 -23.72 3.36 -6.22
N SER A 95 -23.51 4.05 -5.11
CA SER A 95 -24.10 3.71 -3.81
C SER A 95 -25.09 4.82 -3.43
N GLY A 96 -26.37 4.55 -3.66
CA GLY A 96 -27.42 5.58 -3.61
C GLY A 96 -27.22 6.62 -4.72
N ALA A 97 -27.02 7.88 -4.36
CA ALA A 97 -26.75 8.98 -5.28
C ALA A 97 -25.25 9.18 -5.59
N VAL A 98 -24.36 8.59 -4.81
CA VAL A 98 -22.90 8.80 -4.92
C VAL A 98 -22.30 7.82 -5.93
N LYS A 99 -21.59 8.36 -6.93
CA LYS A 99 -20.79 7.57 -7.87
C LYS A 99 -19.51 7.09 -7.17
N LEU A 100 -19.31 5.79 -7.10
CA LEU A 100 -18.12 5.19 -6.48
C LEU A 100 -16.98 4.98 -7.47
N GLY A 101 -17.30 4.59 -8.71
CA GLY A 101 -16.31 4.32 -9.74
C GLY A 101 -16.92 4.19 -11.11
N GLU A 102 -16.06 4.09 -12.13
CA GLU A 102 -16.42 3.98 -13.53
C GLU A 102 -15.51 2.99 -14.24
N GLY A 103 -16.06 2.26 -15.22
CA GLY A 103 -15.30 1.30 -15.99
C GLY A 103 -15.81 1.20 -17.42
N THR A 104 -14.88 0.94 -18.33
CA THR A 104 -15.15 0.74 -19.75
C THR A 104 -14.82 -0.69 -20.15
N GLY A 105 -15.54 -1.23 -21.12
CA GLY A 105 -15.27 -2.56 -21.64
C GLY A 105 -15.98 -2.87 -22.94
N SER A 106 -15.54 -3.91 -23.62
CA SER A 106 -16.18 -4.45 -24.84
C SER A 106 -17.48 -5.20 -24.56
N SER A 107 -17.75 -5.47 -23.29
CA SER A 107 -19.01 -6.06 -22.82
C SER A 107 -19.46 -5.37 -21.53
N ILE A 108 -20.79 -5.38 -21.29
CA ILE A 108 -21.36 -4.82 -20.06
C ILE A 108 -20.72 -5.48 -18.81
N ARG A 109 -20.55 -6.80 -18.82
CA ARG A 109 -19.90 -7.52 -17.72
C ARG A 109 -18.48 -7.05 -17.43
N MET A 110 -17.70 -6.82 -18.49
CA MET A 110 -16.32 -6.31 -18.36
C MET A 110 -16.31 -4.88 -17.84
N ALA A 111 -17.20 -4.02 -18.36
CA ALA A 111 -17.33 -2.64 -17.91
C ALA A 111 -17.75 -2.58 -16.43
N GLU A 112 -18.71 -3.39 -16.00
CA GLU A 112 -19.11 -3.49 -14.59
C GLU A 112 -18.00 -4.01 -13.69
N TYR A 113 -17.22 -5.00 -14.15
CA TYR A 113 -16.08 -5.54 -13.41
C TYR A 113 -15.03 -4.44 -13.16
N ARG A 114 -14.64 -3.72 -14.23
CA ARG A 114 -13.69 -2.61 -14.16
C ARG A 114 -14.21 -1.43 -13.34
N ALA A 115 -15.52 -1.13 -13.43
CA ALA A 115 -16.13 -0.08 -12.62
C ALA A 115 -16.08 -0.42 -11.11
N ALA A 116 -16.31 -1.67 -10.75
CA ALA A 116 -16.19 -2.12 -9.36
C ALA A 116 -14.74 -2.13 -8.89
N GLU A 117 -13.79 -2.51 -9.75
CA GLU A 117 -12.36 -2.46 -9.47
C GLU A 117 -11.88 -1.01 -9.24
N ASP A 118 -12.27 -0.06 -10.12
CA ASP A 118 -11.96 1.36 -9.96
C ASP A 118 -12.55 1.93 -8.65
N ALA A 119 -13.80 1.58 -8.33
CA ALA A 119 -14.43 1.97 -7.07
C ALA A 119 -13.65 1.48 -5.84
N LEU A 120 -13.16 0.23 -5.86
CA LEU A 120 -12.35 -0.32 -4.77
C LEU A 120 -10.99 0.36 -4.70
N ARG A 121 -10.32 0.61 -5.83
CA ARG A 121 -9.06 1.33 -5.85
C ARG A 121 -9.21 2.73 -5.26
N ARG A 122 -10.20 3.49 -5.65
CA ARG A 122 -10.51 4.82 -5.07
C ARG A 122 -10.76 4.76 -3.58
N LEU A 123 -11.43 3.71 -3.11
CA LEU A 123 -11.73 3.55 -1.69
C LEU A 123 -10.49 3.18 -0.85
N TYR A 124 -9.66 2.25 -1.34
CA TYR A 124 -8.49 1.77 -0.61
C TYR A 124 -7.25 2.65 -0.76
N LEU A 125 -7.13 3.38 -1.88
CA LEU A 125 -6.01 4.27 -2.17
C LEU A 125 -6.32 5.75 -1.90
N SER A 126 -7.43 6.05 -1.20
CA SER A 126 -7.68 7.44 -0.77
C SER A 126 -6.62 7.85 0.24
N GLU A 127 -5.87 8.88 -0.09
CA GLU A 127 -4.91 9.49 0.82
C GLU A 127 -5.66 10.18 1.96
N LYS A 128 -5.25 9.88 3.18
CA LYS A 128 -5.68 10.63 4.35
C LYS A 128 -4.59 11.60 4.72
N PRO A 129 -4.92 12.82 5.17
CA PRO A 129 -3.92 13.76 5.65
C PRO A 129 -3.17 13.16 6.84
N ASP A 130 -1.86 13.41 6.92
CA ASP A 130 -0.98 12.85 7.94
C ASP A 130 -1.43 13.19 9.38
N ASP A 131 -2.10 14.33 9.56
CA ASP A 131 -2.65 14.75 10.84
C ASP A 131 -3.83 13.91 11.34
N SER A 132 -4.39 13.04 10.48
CA SER A 132 -5.60 12.27 10.79
C SER A 132 -5.33 10.97 11.55
N PHE A 133 -4.06 10.57 11.73
CA PHE A 133 -3.72 9.39 12.53
C PHE A 133 -2.41 9.55 13.29
N THR A 134 -2.45 9.11 14.54
CA THR A 134 -1.27 8.96 15.37
C THR A 134 -0.70 7.56 15.18
N LEU A 135 0.56 7.47 14.79
CA LEU A 135 1.25 6.18 14.72
C LEU A 135 1.53 5.70 16.16
N PRO A 136 1.35 4.40 16.45
CA PRO A 136 1.72 3.86 17.75
C PRO A 136 3.17 4.14 18.13
N SER A 137 4.04 4.27 17.13
CA SER A 137 5.46 4.58 17.32
C SER A 137 5.72 6.00 17.87
N THR A 138 4.81 6.96 17.76
CA THR A 138 4.96 8.30 18.33
C THR A 138 4.62 8.32 19.82
N THR A 139 3.74 7.44 20.29
CA THR A 139 3.35 7.33 21.69
C THR A 139 4.28 6.43 22.50
N LEU A 140 5.10 5.60 21.83
CA LEU A 140 6.04 4.70 22.48
C LEU A 140 7.33 5.39 22.94
N ASP A 141 7.66 6.58 22.46
CA ASP A 141 8.87 7.30 22.84
C ASP A 141 8.87 7.64 24.35
N ASP A 142 7.72 7.98 24.89
CA ASP A 142 7.57 8.31 26.32
C ASP A 142 7.72 7.08 27.23
N THR A 143 7.36 5.90 26.73
CA THR A 143 7.41 4.63 27.48
C THR A 143 8.81 4.03 27.51
N PHE A 144 9.65 4.29 26.48
CA PHE A 144 10.97 3.72 26.36
C PHE A 144 12.12 4.69 26.71
N SER A 145 11.83 5.92 27.12
CA SER A 145 12.81 6.90 27.58
C SER A 145 13.55 6.50 28.87
N GLY A 146 13.03 5.48 29.57
CA GLY A 146 13.66 4.92 30.78
C GLY A 146 14.64 3.76 30.56
N GLN A 147 15.02 3.47 29.32
CA GLN A 147 15.85 2.33 29.00
C GLN A 147 17.30 2.52 29.45
N ALA A 148 17.90 1.45 30.01
CA ALA A 148 19.25 1.44 30.55
C ALA A 148 20.30 2.01 29.58
N PRO A 149 21.32 2.73 30.06
CA PRO A 149 22.34 3.33 29.21
C PRO A 149 23.08 2.25 28.43
N LEU A 150 23.18 2.46 27.11
CA LEU A 150 23.92 1.59 26.21
C LEU A 150 25.37 1.37 26.71
N PRO A 151 25.91 0.16 26.61
CA PRO A 151 27.31 -0.11 26.94
C PRO A 151 28.22 0.78 26.08
N HIS A 152 29.35 1.21 26.71
CA HIS A 152 30.21 2.26 26.15
C HIS A 152 30.74 1.96 24.73
N SER A 153 30.91 0.67 24.38
CA SER A 153 31.33 0.21 23.06
C SER A 153 30.34 0.54 21.94
N LEU A 154 29.02 0.62 22.23
CA LEU A 154 27.99 0.91 21.26
C LEU A 154 27.70 2.40 21.13
N LYS A 155 28.01 3.22 22.15
CA LYS A 155 27.94 4.68 22.07
C LYS A 155 28.86 5.27 21.00
N MET A 156 30.01 4.67 20.77
CA MET A 156 30.95 5.12 19.74
C MET A 156 30.47 4.77 18.31
N ALA A 157 29.70 3.70 18.13
CA ALA A 157 29.13 3.32 16.82
C ALA A 157 27.92 4.21 16.46
N ALA A 158 27.12 4.60 17.44
CA ALA A 158 25.94 5.46 17.24
C ALA A 158 26.31 6.94 16.95
N SER A 159 27.50 7.39 17.38
CA SER A 159 27.97 8.76 17.12
C SER A 159 28.58 8.96 15.71
N ARG A 160 28.80 7.90 14.95
CA ARG A 160 29.11 8.01 13.53
C ARG A 160 27.82 8.32 12.79
N THR A 161 27.56 9.60 12.60
CA THR A 161 26.53 10.14 11.70
C THR A 161 26.67 9.44 10.35
N MET A 162 25.74 8.54 10.03
CA MET A 162 25.69 7.96 8.70
C MET A 162 25.47 9.11 7.71
N ALA A 163 26.42 9.30 6.82
CA ALA A 163 26.30 10.26 5.74
C ALA A 163 25.00 9.98 4.97
N PRO A 164 24.25 11.00 4.56
CA PRO A 164 23.02 10.79 3.81
C PRO A 164 23.33 9.96 2.56
N VAL A 165 22.65 8.84 2.43
CA VAL A 165 22.75 7.98 1.24
C VAL A 165 22.30 8.81 0.05
N HIS A 166 23.23 9.10 -0.86
CA HIS A 166 22.95 9.77 -2.12
C HIS A 166 21.99 8.89 -2.94
N VAL A 167 20.73 9.30 -3.02
CA VAL A 167 19.75 8.67 -3.90
C VAL A 167 20.04 9.18 -5.31
N PRO A 168 20.47 8.32 -6.26
CA PRO A 168 20.68 8.75 -7.64
C PRO A 168 19.35 9.26 -8.21
N GLN A 169 19.38 10.47 -8.74
CA GLN A 169 18.23 11.04 -9.46
C GLN A 169 17.94 10.22 -10.71
N PRO A 170 16.68 9.98 -11.07
CA PRO A 170 16.33 9.32 -12.32
C PRO A 170 16.84 10.19 -13.48
N LEU A 171 17.60 9.56 -14.38
CA LEU A 171 18.07 10.18 -15.63
C LEU A 171 16.86 10.73 -16.38
N GLY A 172 16.82 12.06 -16.56
CA GLY A 172 15.81 12.74 -17.34
C GLY A 172 15.80 12.15 -18.76
N ARG A 173 14.60 11.82 -19.27
CA ARG A 173 14.41 11.54 -20.69
C ARG A 173 14.73 12.85 -21.43
N SER A 174 15.77 12.84 -22.23
CA SER A 174 15.98 13.83 -23.27
C SER A 174 14.87 13.67 -24.32
N GLU A 175 14.21 14.76 -24.62
CA GLU A 175 13.31 14.91 -25.78
C GLU A 175 14.02 14.65 -27.08
#